data_7af956a82a14d9165c4f326afee0388d
#
_entry.id   7af956a82a14d9165c4f326afee0388d
#
_cell.length_a   1.000
_cell.length_b   1.000
_cell.length_c   1.000
_cell.angle_alpha   90.00
_cell.angle_beta   90.00
_cell.angle_gamma   90.00
#
_symmetry.space_group_name_H-M   'P 1'
#
loop_
_entity.id
_entity.type
_entity.pdbx_description
1 polymer ?
#
loop_
_entity_poly.entity_id
_entity_poly.type
_entity_poly.pdbx_seq_one_letter_code
_entity_poly.pdbx_strand_id
1 'polypeptide(L)'
;MPLDLQLPGRANRANATMALAAACHLGVDRATALDAMAGATEIVGRYSTVQAGDVRARLLLAKNPAGWLEVLDVLRPGDEPVVVAINARIADGRDPSWLWDVPFERLAGRLVIASGERGRDLAVRLHYAEVEHRLVLDPLEAVRAAGAAARKLHPDGRTEIDVVGNYTSFQDLRTRLGG
;
A
#
# COMPACT_ATOMS: atom_id res chain seq x y z
N MET A 1 -8.80 27.93 5.58
CA MET A 1 -9.38 26.64 5.92
C MET A 1 -8.29 25.58 5.72
N PRO A 2 -7.99 24.71 6.67
CA PRO A 2 -7.04 23.63 6.47
C PRO A 2 -7.57 22.64 5.43
N LEU A 3 -6.68 22.01 4.68
CA LEU A 3 -7.03 20.94 3.73
C LEU A 3 -7.28 19.65 4.53
N ASP A 4 -8.52 19.21 4.60
CA ASP A 4 -8.91 17.92 5.18
C ASP A 4 -8.91 16.88 4.06
N LEU A 5 -7.80 16.15 3.92
CA LEU A 5 -7.59 15.19 2.85
C LEU A 5 -7.77 13.77 3.40
N GLN A 6 -8.69 12.99 2.81
CA GLN A 6 -8.92 11.59 3.16
C GLN A 6 -7.76 10.67 2.75
N LEU A 7 -6.94 11.12 1.80
CA LEU A 7 -5.77 10.38 1.31
C LEU A 7 -4.59 10.52 2.27
N PRO A 8 -4.00 9.41 2.75
CA PRO A 8 -2.91 9.44 3.70
C PRO A 8 -1.59 9.87 3.04
N GLY A 9 -0.67 10.37 3.86
CA GLY A 9 0.72 10.58 3.48
C GLY A 9 1.08 12.00 3.07
N ARG A 10 2.37 12.31 3.23
CA ARG A 10 2.94 13.62 2.94
C ARG A 10 2.92 13.94 1.45
N ALA A 11 3.20 12.94 0.60
CA ALA A 11 3.18 13.09 -0.85
C ALA A 11 1.78 13.49 -1.36
N ASN A 12 0.72 12.86 -0.85
CA ASN A 12 -0.65 13.23 -1.22
C ASN A 12 -1.01 14.66 -0.79
N ARG A 13 -0.57 15.10 0.38
CA ARG A 13 -0.76 16.50 0.82
C ARG A 13 -0.02 17.47 -0.09
N ALA A 14 1.22 17.17 -0.48
CA ALA A 14 1.98 18.01 -1.40
C ALA A 14 1.30 18.08 -2.78
N ASN A 15 0.88 16.93 -3.33
CA ASN A 15 0.15 16.87 -4.61
C ASN A 15 -1.16 17.66 -4.56
N ALA A 16 -1.94 17.52 -3.50
CA ALA A 16 -3.18 18.28 -3.31
C ALA A 16 -2.93 19.79 -3.22
N THR A 17 -1.84 20.19 -2.56
CA THR A 17 -1.45 21.63 -2.48
C THR A 17 -1.11 22.18 -3.87
N MET A 18 -0.37 21.43 -4.69
CA MET A 18 -0.06 21.83 -6.06
C MET A 18 -1.33 21.87 -6.93
N ALA A 19 -2.21 20.85 -6.80
CA ALA A 19 -3.47 20.81 -7.53
C ALA A 19 -4.38 21.99 -7.16
N LEU A 20 -4.46 22.35 -5.86
CA LEU A 20 -5.20 23.52 -5.39
C LEU A 20 -4.66 24.80 -6.01
N ALA A 21 -3.34 24.98 -6.00
CA ALA A 21 -2.71 26.17 -6.59
C ALA A 21 -3.00 26.28 -8.09
N ALA A 22 -2.91 25.15 -8.82
CA ALA A 22 -3.23 25.11 -10.25
C ALA A 22 -4.72 25.41 -10.52
N ALA A 23 -5.64 24.83 -9.76
CA ALA A 23 -7.07 25.07 -9.90
C ALA A 23 -7.42 26.56 -9.68
N CYS A 24 -6.88 27.17 -8.62
CA CYS A 24 -7.07 28.59 -8.33
C CYS A 24 -6.48 29.47 -9.47
N HIS A 25 -5.33 29.11 -10.00
CA HIS A 25 -4.71 29.84 -11.14
C HIS A 25 -5.59 29.77 -12.39
N LEU A 26 -6.30 28.66 -12.59
CA LEU A 26 -7.26 28.48 -13.69
C LEU A 26 -8.64 29.11 -13.40
N GLY A 27 -8.82 29.81 -12.30
CA GLY A 27 -10.03 30.55 -11.98
C GLY A 27 -11.06 29.76 -11.16
N VAL A 28 -10.73 28.57 -10.68
CA VAL A 28 -11.61 27.83 -9.76
C VAL A 28 -11.57 28.49 -8.39
N ASP A 29 -12.75 28.72 -7.81
CA ASP A 29 -12.83 29.23 -6.44
C ASP A 29 -12.16 28.29 -5.44
N ARG A 30 -11.41 28.88 -4.49
CA ARG A 30 -10.62 28.11 -3.52
C ARG A 30 -11.48 27.19 -2.65
N ALA A 31 -12.66 27.60 -2.21
CA ALA A 31 -13.53 26.80 -1.37
C ALA A 31 -14.05 25.60 -2.16
N THR A 32 -14.50 25.82 -3.38
CA THR A 32 -14.94 24.78 -4.32
C THR A 32 -13.84 23.74 -4.57
N ALA A 33 -12.60 24.17 -4.79
CA ALA A 33 -11.47 23.27 -4.99
C ALA A 33 -11.15 22.46 -3.73
N LEU A 34 -11.19 23.05 -2.55
CA LEU A 34 -10.97 22.35 -1.27
C LEU A 34 -12.05 21.30 -1.00
N ASP A 35 -13.31 21.62 -1.22
CA ASP A 35 -14.44 20.70 -1.04
C ASP A 35 -14.33 19.49 -1.98
N ALA A 36 -13.98 19.73 -3.24
CA ALA A 36 -13.75 18.64 -4.20
C ALA A 36 -12.60 17.73 -3.78
N MET A 37 -11.51 18.28 -3.24
CA MET A 37 -10.36 17.50 -2.77
C MET A 37 -10.66 16.72 -1.49
N ALA A 38 -11.46 17.29 -0.57
CA ALA A 38 -11.89 16.60 0.65
C ALA A 38 -12.74 15.34 0.35
N GLY A 39 -13.46 15.32 -0.77
CA GLY A 39 -14.22 14.16 -1.26
C GLY A 39 -13.37 13.05 -1.88
N ALA A 40 -12.07 13.26 -2.14
CA ALA A 40 -11.22 12.25 -2.76
C ALA A 40 -10.82 11.17 -1.74
N THR A 41 -11.36 9.96 -1.88
CA THR A 41 -11.10 8.81 -0.99
C THR A 41 -10.13 7.80 -1.54
N GLU A 42 -9.84 7.87 -2.85
CA GLU A 42 -8.90 7.00 -3.54
C GLU A 42 -8.15 7.72 -4.64
N ILE A 43 -7.02 7.17 -5.04
CA ILE A 43 -6.28 7.57 -6.25
C ILE A 43 -6.20 6.35 -7.15
N VAL A 44 -6.86 6.40 -8.29
CA VAL A 44 -6.87 5.31 -9.27
C VAL A 44 -5.44 4.88 -9.59
N GLY A 45 -5.16 3.58 -9.38
CA GLY A 45 -3.85 2.98 -9.64
C GLY A 45 -2.77 3.24 -8.59
N ARG A 46 -3.07 3.91 -7.46
CA ARG A 46 -2.08 4.16 -6.39
C ARG A 46 -2.55 3.84 -4.99
N TYR A 47 -3.81 4.06 -4.72
CA TYR A 47 -4.43 3.87 -3.41
C TYR A 47 -5.89 3.48 -3.59
N SER A 48 -6.30 2.38 -2.99
CA SER A 48 -7.71 1.97 -2.92
C SER A 48 -7.95 1.12 -1.69
N THR A 49 -9.20 1.03 -1.27
CA THR A 49 -9.64 0.11 -0.23
C THR A 49 -10.62 -0.87 -0.84
N VAL A 50 -10.39 -2.16 -0.62
CA VAL A 50 -11.22 -3.24 -1.16
C VAL A 50 -11.65 -4.18 -0.03
N GLN A 51 -12.80 -4.83 -0.22
CA GLN A 51 -13.30 -5.85 0.71
C GLN A 51 -12.96 -7.23 0.16
N ALA A 52 -12.21 -8.02 0.91
CA ALA A 52 -11.81 -9.38 0.58
C ALA A 52 -12.46 -10.36 1.58
N GLY A 53 -13.72 -10.74 1.36
CA GLY A 53 -14.53 -11.46 2.36
C GLY A 53 -14.76 -10.58 3.58
N ASP A 54 -14.32 -11.02 4.74
CA ASP A 54 -14.39 -10.29 6.03
C ASP A 54 -13.18 -9.39 6.29
N VAL A 55 -12.20 -9.35 5.36
CA VAL A 55 -10.99 -8.55 5.47
C VAL A 55 -11.12 -7.27 4.67
N ARG A 56 -10.90 -6.12 5.30
CA ARG A 56 -10.74 -4.84 4.62
C ARG A 56 -9.28 -4.61 4.29
N ALA A 57 -8.93 -4.69 3.00
CA ALA A 57 -7.58 -4.52 2.51
C ALA A 57 -7.37 -3.12 1.94
N ARG A 58 -6.37 -2.40 2.44
CA ARG A 58 -5.93 -1.13 1.90
C ARG A 58 -4.77 -1.39 0.94
N LEU A 59 -5.03 -1.22 -0.35
CA LEU A 59 -4.05 -1.43 -1.40
C LEU A 59 -3.20 -0.17 -1.59
N LEU A 60 -1.90 -0.31 -1.56
CA LEU A 60 -0.90 0.74 -1.67
C LEU A 60 0.08 0.40 -2.80
N LEU A 61 0.36 1.36 -3.68
CA LEU A 61 1.34 1.20 -4.74
C LEU A 61 2.71 1.73 -4.32
N ALA A 62 3.75 0.90 -4.41
CA ALA A 62 5.16 1.28 -4.27
C ALA A 62 6.01 0.57 -5.31
N LYS A 63 6.51 1.26 -6.33
CA LYS A 63 7.24 0.66 -7.45
C LYS A 63 8.75 0.94 -7.47
N ASN A 64 9.25 1.72 -6.53
CA ASN A 64 10.66 2.08 -6.39
C ASN A 64 10.96 2.46 -4.93
N PRO A 65 12.25 2.56 -4.53
CA PRO A 65 12.62 2.86 -3.14
C PRO A 65 11.99 4.15 -2.59
N ALA A 66 11.91 5.22 -3.38
CA ALA A 66 11.28 6.47 -2.93
C ALA A 66 9.78 6.30 -2.62
N GLY A 67 9.04 5.55 -3.47
CA GLY A 67 7.65 5.21 -3.20
C GLY A 67 7.48 4.34 -1.97
N TRP A 68 8.43 3.43 -1.71
CA TRP A 68 8.44 2.61 -0.50
C TRP A 68 8.62 3.44 0.77
N LEU A 69 9.49 4.46 0.78
CA LEU A 69 9.62 5.35 1.93
C LEU A 69 8.29 6.03 2.28
N GLU A 70 7.57 6.53 1.27
CA GLU A 70 6.25 7.16 1.48
C GLU A 70 5.21 6.13 1.97
N VAL A 71 5.22 4.90 1.44
CA VAL A 71 4.31 3.84 1.89
C VAL A 71 4.60 3.43 3.33
N LEU A 72 5.87 3.23 3.69
CA LEU A 72 6.27 2.90 5.06
C LEU A 72 5.84 3.98 6.09
N ASP A 73 5.74 5.25 5.67
CA ASP A 73 5.27 6.35 6.51
C ASP A 73 3.73 6.35 6.70
N VAL A 74 2.98 5.68 5.80
CA VAL A 74 1.52 5.67 5.83
C VAL A 74 0.92 4.32 6.20
N LEU A 75 1.73 3.30 6.41
CA LEU A 75 1.25 2.03 6.98
C LEU A 75 0.55 2.29 8.31
N ARG A 76 -0.48 1.50 8.58
CA ARG A 76 -1.17 1.59 9.88
C ARG A 76 -0.17 1.40 11.02
N PRO A 77 -0.26 2.19 12.09
CA PRO A 77 0.53 1.93 13.28
C PRO A 77 0.08 0.60 13.91
N GLY A 78 0.99 -0.08 14.61
CA GLY A 78 0.68 -1.33 15.31
C GLY A 78 1.45 -2.53 14.74
N ASP A 79 0.99 -3.72 15.07
CA ASP A 79 1.60 -5.02 14.76
C ASP A 79 0.80 -5.82 13.70
N GLU A 80 -0.23 -5.21 13.09
CA GLU A 80 -1.02 -5.87 12.07
C GLU A 80 -0.16 -6.38 10.93
N PRO A 81 -0.49 -7.58 10.41
CA PRO A 81 0.20 -8.16 9.27
C PRO A 81 0.14 -7.28 8.03
N VAL A 82 1.23 -7.27 7.26
CA VAL A 82 1.32 -6.56 5.99
C VAL A 82 1.57 -7.56 4.87
N VAL A 83 0.82 -7.47 3.79
CA VAL A 83 1.13 -8.20 2.55
C VAL A 83 2.02 -7.34 1.67
N VAL A 84 3.12 -7.93 1.18
CA VAL A 84 3.97 -7.31 0.17
C VAL A 84 4.01 -8.20 -1.05
N ALA A 85 3.49 -7.72 -2.18
CA ALA A 85 3.41 -8.47 -3.42
C ALA A 85 4.27 -7.83 -4.51
N ILE A 86 5.30 -8.53 -4.98
CA ILE A 86 6.27 -8.04 -5.96
C ILE A 86 6.25 -8.92 -7.20
N ASN A 87 6.02 -8.32 -8.35
CA ASN A 87 6.21 -8.90 -9.67
C ASN A 87 7.44 -8.29 -10.37
N ALA A 88 7.86 -8.88 -11.49
CA ALA A 88 8.94 -8.33 -12.33
C ALA A 88 8.55 -8.39 -13.81
N ARG A 89 7.36 -7.90 -14.12
CA ARG A 89 6.85 -7.77 -15.47
C ARG A 89 7.41 -6.52 -16.14
N ILE A 90 7.18 -6.35 -17.44
CA ILE A 90 7.70 -5.21 -18.22
C ILE A 90 7.38 -3.87 -17.55
N ALA A 91 6.15 -3.68 -17.09
CA ALA A 91 5.70 -2.43 -16.45
C ALA A 91 6.28 -2.18 -15.04
N ASP A 92 6.82 -3.21 -14.39
CA ASP A 92 7.44 -3.11 -13.06
C ASP A 92 8.96 -2.85 -13.14
N GLY A 93 9.57 -3.15 -14.30
CA GLY A 93 10.99 -3.37 -14.42
C GLY A 93 11.35 -4.82 -14.06
N ARG A 94 12.20 -5.46 -14.90
CA ARG A 94 12.52 -6.87 -14.72
C ARG A 94 13.53 -7.14 -13.60
N ASP A 95 14.28 -6.13 -13.21
CA ASP A 95 15.31 -6.23 -12.18
C ASP A 95 14.73 -5.82 -10.80
N PRO A 96 14.61 -6.76 -9.84
CA PRO A 96 14.15 -6.49 -8.50
C PRO A 96 15.26 -6.05 -7.53
N SER A 97 16.49 -5.76 -8.00
CA SER A 97 17.63 -5.41 -7.13
C SER A 97 17.35 -4.20 -6.25
N TRP A 98 16.48 -3.28 -6.68
CA TRP A 98 16.03 -2.14 -5.89
C TRP A 98 15.38 -2.51 -4.54
N LEU A 99 14.95 -3.77 -4.35
CA LEU A 99 14.47 -4.26 -3.05
C LEU A 99 15.51 -4.10 -1.95
N TRP A 100 16.80 -4.11 -2.28
CA TRP A 100 17.88 -3.93 -1.31
C TRP A 100 18.04 -2.48 -0.84
N ASP A 101 17.50 -1.51 -1.60
CA ASP A 101 17.51 -0.09 -1.25
C ASP A 101 16.27 0.31 -0.39
N VAL A 102 15.34 -0.63 -0.16
CA VAL A 102 14.16 -0.40 0.67
C VAL A 102 14.47 -0.76 2.12
N PRO A 103 14.23 0.15 3.09
CA PRO A 103 14.46 -0.10 4.51
C PRO A 103 13.35 -0.97 5.13
N PHE A 104 13.27 -2.25 4.71
CA PHE A 104 12.27 -3.19 5.24
C PHE A 104 12.42 -3.45 6.74
N GLU A 105 13.56 -3.13 7.35
CA GLU A 105 13.81 -3.15 8.79
C GLU A 105 12.75 -2.33 9.56
N ARG A 106 12.13 -1.36 8.91
CA ARG A 106 11.01 -0.57 9.48
C ARG A 106 9.71 -1.38 9.66
N LEU A 107 9.65 -2.58 9.13
CA LEU A 107 8.55 -3.54 9.34
C LEU A 107 8.81 -4.48 10.52
N ALA A 108 9.91 -4.31 11.26
CA ALA A 108 10.19 -5.10 12.45
C ALA A 108 9.02 -5.06 13.45
N GLY A 109 8.72 -6.22 14.05
CA GLY A 109 7.58 -6.38 14.95
C GLY A 109 6.25 -6.70 14.26
N ARG A 110 6.23 -6.80 12.93
CA ARG A 110 5.05 -7.21 12.13
C ARG A 110 5.33 -8.50 11.39
N LEU A 111 4.29 -9.30 11.19
CA LEU A 111 4.33 -10.40 10.23
C LEU A 111 4.18 -9.86 8.80
N VAL A 112 5.17 -10.08 7.94
CA VAL A 112 5.09 -9.76 6.52
C VAL A 112 4.76 -11.02 5.71
N ILE A 113 3.69 -10.97 4.91
CA ILE A 113 3.40 -12.03 3.94
C ILE A 113 4.04 -11.63 2.60
N ALA A 114 5.17 -12.26 2.28
CA ALA A 114 5.87 -12.08 1.01
C ALA A 114 5.15 -12.80 -0.12
N SER A 115 4.82 -12.11 -1.21
CA SER A 115 3.97 -12.63 -2.28
C SER A 115 4.37 -12.12 -3.66
N GLY A 116 3.68 -12.62 -4.69
CA GLY A 116 3.92 -12.29 -6.10
C GLY A 116 5.00 -13.14 -6.74
N GLU A 117 5.28 -12.87 -8.01
CA GLU A 117 6.26 -13.62 -8.83
C GLU A 117 7.68 -13.58 -8.23
N ARG A 118 8.04 -12.46 -7.58
CA ARG A 118 9.32 -12.22 -6.90
C ARG A 118 9.23 -12.34 -5.37
N GLY A 119 8.19 -13.01 -4.89
CA GLY A 119 8.00 -13.25 -3.45
C GLY A 119 9.19 -13.97 -2.79
N ARG A 120 9.91 -14.84 -3.52
CA ARG A 120 11.13 -15.49 -3.00
C ARG A 120 12.28 -14.51 -2.79
N ASP A 121 12.53 -13.62 -3.75
CA ASP A 121 13.57 -12.58 -3.62
C ASP A 121 13.24 -11.63 -2.46
N LEU A 122 11.96 -11.26 -2.35
CA LEU A 122 11.48 -10.47 -1.21
C LEU A 122 11.69 -11.20 0.13
N ALA A 123 11.36 -12.51 0.20
CA ALA A 123 11.57 -13.29 1.43
C ALA A 123 13.04 -13.32 1.85
N VAL A 124 13.97 -13.46 0.90
CA VAL A 124 15.42 -13.36 1.17
C VAL A 124 15.75 -11.98 1.73
N ARG A 125 15.25 -10.90 1.10
CA ARG A 125 15.50 -9.53 1.58
C ARG A 125 14.94 -9.28 2.99
N LEU A 126 13.74 -9.80 3.28
CA LEU A 126 13.11 -9.72 4.61
C LEU A 126 13.89 -10.51 5.66
N HIS A 127 14.45 -11.67 5.28
CA HIS A 127 15.34 -12.43 6.16
C HIS A 127 16.56 -11.61 6.60
N TYR A 128 17.23 -10.93 5.65
CA TYR A 128 18.36 -10.07 5.94
C TYR A 128 17.97 -8.78 6.70
N ALA A 129 16.71 -8.36 6.63
CA ALA A 129 16.16 -7.26 7.43
C ALA A 129 15.72 -7.72 8.84
N GLU A 130 15.86 -9.00 9.18
CA GLU A 130 15.40 -9.60 10.45
C GLU A 130 13.89 -9.37 10.69
N VAL A 131 13.09 -9.34 9.61
CA VAL A 131 11.64 -9.17 9.67
C VAL A 131 10.97 -10.53 9.66
N GLU A 132 10.05 -10.76 10.60
CA GLU A 132 9.22 -11.97 10.60
C GLU A 132 8.39 -12.04 9.32
N HIS A 133 8.51 -13.14 8.58
CA HIS A 133 7.82 -13.26 7.31
C HIS A 133 7.38 -14.67 6.98
N ARG A 134 6.39 -14.76 6.10
CA ARG A 134 5.90 -16.00 5.49
C ARG A 134 5.80 -15.82 3.99
N LEU A 135 6.23 -16.82 3.23
CA LEU A 135 6.10 -16.85 1.77
C LEU A 135 4.76 -17.47 1.36
N VAL A 136 3.93 -16.68 0.65
CA VAL A 136 2.68 -17.14 0.01
C VAL A 136 2.63 -16.51 -1.38
N LEU A 137 2.93 -17.28 -2.42
CA LEU A 137 3.15 -16.74 -3.77
C LEU A 137 1.88 -16.15 -4.41
N ASP A 138 0.71 -16.78 -4.23
CA ASP A 138 -0.55 -16.20 -4.73
C ASP A 138 -0.97 -15.00 -3.87
N PRO A 139 -1.16 -13.81 -4.48
CA PRO A 139 -1.49 -12.60 -3.71
C PRO A 139 -2.86 -12.64 -3.01
N LEU A 140 -3.86 -13.37 -3.54
CA LEU A 140 -5.15 -13.52 -2.85
C LEU A 140 -5.03 -14.41 -1.62
N GLU A 141 -4.30 -15.49 -1.73
CA GLU A 141 -4.01 -16.36 -0.58
C GLU A 141 -3.17 -15.62 0.46
N ALA A 142 -2.25 -14.75 0.03
CA ALA A 142 -1.49 -13.88 0.93
C ALA A 142 -2.39 -12.92 1.72
N VAL A 143 -3.38 -12.30 1.06
CA VAL A 143 -4.39 -11.45 1.73
C VAL A 143 -5.21 -12.27 2.74
N ARG A 144 -5.65 -13.47 2.38
CA ARG A 144 -6.38 -14.38 3.30
C ARG A 144 -5.51 -14.78 4.50
N ALA A 145 -4.25 -15.12 4.26
CA ALA A 145 -3.30 -15.49 5.31
C ALA A 145 -3.04 -14.32 6.29
N ALA A 146 -2.85 -13.11 5.77
CA ALA A 146 -2.70 -11.90 6.58
C ALA A 146 -3.97 -11.61 7.39
N GLY A 147 -5.15 -11.72 6.77
CA GLY A 147 -6.43 -11.55 7.48
C GLY A 147 -6.63 -12.57 8.60
N ALA A 148 -6.26 -13.83 8.35
CA ALA A 148 -6.31 -14.87 9.39
C ALA A 148 -5.34 -14.59 10.55
N ALA A 149 -4.15 -14.04 10.26
CA ALA A 149 -3.19 -13.64 11.28
C ALA A 149 -3.69 -12.42 12.07
N ALA A 150 -4.23 -11.40 11.39
CA ALA A 150 -4.80 -10.22 12.05
C ALA A 150 -5.94 -10.57 13.02
N ARG A 151 -6.84 -11.48 12.65
CA ARG A 151 -7.90 -11.97 13.55
C ARG A 151 -7.38 -12.67 14.79
N LYS A 152 -6.24 -13.35 14.70
CA LYS A 152 -5.61 -13.97 15.88
C LYS A 152 -5.03 -12.94 16.84
N LEU A 153 -4.52 -11.83 16.31
CA LEU A 153 -3.99 -10.72 17.12
C LEU A 153 -5.13 -9.90 17.75
N HIS A 154 -6.21 -9.68 17.00
CA HIS A 154 -7.32 -8.82 17.39
C HIS A 154 -8.67 -9.54 17.18
N PRO A 155 -9.04 -10.52 18.04
CA PRO A 155 -10.25 -11.35 17.84
C PRO A 155 -11.55 -10.55 17.78
N ASP A 156 -11.63 -9.46 18.55
CA ASP A 156 -12.82 -8.61 18.65
C ASP A 156 -12.77 -7.38 17.72
N GLY A 157 -11.70 -7.24 16.94
CA GLY A 157 -11.46 -6.09 16.06
C GLY A 157 -11.98 -6.30 14.64
N ARG A 158 -12.10 -5.18 13.89
CA ARG A 158 -12.25 -5.24 12.44
C ARG A 158 -10.96 -5.76 11.83
N THR A 159 -11.05 -6.74 10.94
CA THR A 159 -9.89 -7.26 10.23
C THR A 159 -9.51 -6.30 9.09
N GLU A 160 -8.56 -5.44 9.36
CA GLU A 160 -8.03 -4.49 8.38
C GLU A 160 -6.54 -4.75 8.20
N ILE A 161 -6.08 -4.81 6.93
CA ILE A 161 -4.68 -5.04 6.59
C ILE A 161 -4.19 -4.08 5.53
N ASP A 162 -2.89 -3.82 5.50
CA ASP A 162 -2.22 -3.12 4.43
C ASP A 162 -1.64 -4.12 3.43
N VAL A 163 -1.83 -3.85 2.14
CA VAL A 163 -1.31 -4.65 1.03
C VAL A 163 -0.51 -3.72 0.12
N VAL A 164 0.79 -3.92 0.09
CA VAL A 164 1.69 -3.12 -0.73
C VAL A 164 2.09 -3.91 -1.96
N GLY A 165 1.87 -3.35 -3.14
CA GLY A 165 2.26 -3.97 -4.39
C GLY A 165 3.05 -3.03 -5.29
N ASN A 166 3.92 -3.57 -6.15
CA ASN A 166 4.39 -2.82 -7.29
C ASN A 166 3.29 -2.74 -8.36
N TYR A 167 3.54 -2.14 -9.50
CA TYR A 167 2.47 -1.74 -10.42
C TYR A 167 1.57 -2.91 -10.84
N THR A 168 2.14 -4.01 -11.34
CA THR A 168 1.31 -5.12 -11.84
C THR A 168 0.67 -5.92 -10.70
N SER A 169 1.34 -6.09 -9.56
CA SER A 169 0.75 -6.73 -8.38
C SER A 169 -0.43 -5.93 -7.85
N PHE A 170 -0.30 -4.60 -7.79
CA PHE A 170 -1.40 -3.72 -7.37
C PHE A 170 -2.60 -3.83 -8.31
N GLN A 171 -2.37 -3.79 -9.63
CA GLN A 171 -3.45 -3.90 -10.64
C GLN A 171 -4.13 -5.26 -10.58
N ASP A 172 -3.35 -6.35 -10.51
CA ASP A 172 -3.89 -7.71 -10.41
C ASP A 172 -4.78 -7.86 -9.16
N LEU A 173 -4.30 -7.39 -8.00
CA LEU A 173 -5.07 -7.44 -6.76
C LEU A 173 -6.32 -6.59 -6.83
N ARG A 174 -6.23 -5.36 -7.35
CA ARG A 174 -7.39 -4.49 -7.51
C ARG A 174 -8.46 -5.11 -8.39
N THR A 175 -8.06 -5.72 -9.51
CA THR A 175 -9.00 -6.40 -10.43
C THR A 175 -9.62 -7.64 -9.79
N ARG A 176 -8.83 -8.45 -9.07
CA ARG A 176 -9.30 -9.72 -8.48
C ARG A 176 -10.13 -9.53 -7.21
N LEU A 177 -9.96 -8.41 -6.48
CA LEU A 177 -10.65 -8.11 -5.22
C LEU A 177 -11.75 -7.07 -5.38
N GLY A 178 -11.67 -6.19 -6.39
CA GLY A 178 -12.63 -5.09 -6.61
C GLY A 178 -13.61 -5.33 -7.75
N GLY A 179 -13.62 -6.54 -8.37
CA GLY A 179 -14.56 -6.95 -9.42
C GLY A 179 -15.88 -7.46 -8.86
#